data_d55800dbf828816af2366f6abfe10f6e
#
_entry.id   d55800dbf828816af2366f6abfe10f6e
#
_cell.length_a   1.000
_cell.length_b   1.000
_cell.length_c   1.000
_cell.angle_alpha   90.00
_cell.angle_beta   90.00
_cell.angle_gamma   90.00
#
_symmetry.space_group_name_H-M   'P 1'
#
loop_
_entity.id
_entity.type
_entity.pdbx_description
1 polymer ?
#
loop_
_entity_poly.entity_id
_entity_poly.type
_entity_poly.pdbx_seq_one_letter_code
_entity_poly.pdbx_strand_id
1 'polypeptide(L)'
;MTANTKMMGRLIAVLFLSREIAHREHLRTKSYSQHVALNTFYDEVIEIADSITEAYQGRYGIIDDIPMLDAPPKAPIDKVLEDQLALVEKLRYSAVDKTETSIQNLIDEAVALFLSTLYKLRNLS
;
A
#
# COMPACT_ATOMS: atom_id res chain seq x y z
N MET A 1 13.22 -19.79 8.37
CA MET A 1 12.10 -18.92 8.81
C MET A 1 11.67 -18.06 7.65
N THR A 2 10.43 -18.07 7.37
CA THR A 2 9.91 -17.55 6.11
C THR A 2 8.90 -16.43 6.30
N ALA A 3 8.55 -16.11 7.56
CA ALA A 3 7.56 -15.09 7.86
C ALA A 3 8.00 -14.29 9.08
N ASN A 4 7.62 -13.02 9.09
CA ASN A 4 7.89 -12.08 10.18
C ASN A 4 6.64 -11.25 10.37
N THR A 5 5.85 -11.59 11.40
CA THR A 5 4.55 -10.95 11.64
C THR A 5 4.68 -9.46 11.88
N LYS A 6 5.75 -9.02 12.54
CA LYS A 6 5.98 -7.60 12.80
C LYS A 6 6.19 -6.84 11.49
N MET A 7 6.99 -7.38 10.59
CA MET A 7 7.26 -6.73 9.30
C MET A 7 6.03 -6.77 8.41
N MET A 8 5.26 -7.87 8.42
CA MET A 8 4.02 -7.92 7.67
C MET A 8 3.00 -6.91 8.21
N GLY A 9 2.88 -6.80 9.54
CA GLY A 9 2.02 -5.77 10.15
C GLY A 9 2.40 -4.37 9.69
N ARG A 10 3.70 -4.08 9.60
CA ARG A 10 4.17 -2.78 9.11
C ARG A 10 3.83 -2.58 7.63
N LEU A 11 3.97 -3.60 6.81
CA LEU A 11 3.61 -3.51 5.39
C LEU A 11 2.13 -3.18 5.22
N ILE A 12 1.27 -3.87 5.95
CA ILE A 12 -0.17 -3.59 5.91
C ILE A 12 -0.45 -2.17 6.42
N ALA A 13 0.25 -1.74 7.48
CA ALA A 13 0.10 -0.39 8.02
C ALA A 13 0.46 0.68 6.98
N VAL A 14 1.50 0.44 6.15
CA VAL A 14 1.86 1.35 5.07
C VAL A 14 0.72 1.46 4.04
N LEU A 15 0.10 0.33 3.70
CA LEU A 15 -1.03 0.34 2.77
C LEU A 15 -2.23 1.09 3.36
N PHE A 16 -2.51 0.89 4.65
CA PHE A 16 -3.59 1.61 5.34
C PHE A 16 -3.32 3.12 5.35
N LEU A 17 -2.09 3.51 5.66
CA LEU A 17 -1.70 4.92 5.68
C LEU A 17 -1.82 5.52 4.28
N SER A 18 -1.36 4.81 3.25
CA SER A 18 -1.43 5.27 1.86
C SER A 18 -2.88 5.49 1.43
N ARG A 19 -3.77 4.59 1.82
CA ARG A 19 -5.21 4.76 1.57
C ARG A 19 -5.73 6.02 2.20
N GLU A 20 -5.40 6.25 3.46
CA GLU A 20 -5.88 7.43 4.20
C GLU A 20 -5.36 8.72 3.57
N ILE A 21 -4.08 8.75 3.24
CA ILE A 21 -3.46 9.93 2.62
C ILE A 21 -4.10 10.23 1.27
N ALA A 22 -4.28 9.19 0.45
CA ALA A 22 -4.89 9.35 -0.88
C ALA A 22 -6.33 9.83 -0.80
N HIS A 23 -7.11 9.32 0.16
CA HIS A 23 -8.50 9.73 0.35
C HIS A 23 -8.58 11.21 0.74
N ARG A 24 -7.71 11.65 1.65
CA ARG A 24 -7.70 13.04 2.09
C ARG A 24 -7.30 13.98 0.96
N GLU A 25 -6.30 13.61 0.17
CA GLU A 25 -5.87 14.42 -0.97
C GLU A 25 -6.94 14.42 -2.08
N HIS A 26 -7.62 13.30 -2.29
CA HIS A 26 -8.75 13.20 -3.20
C HIS A 26 -9.82 14.25 -2.89
N LEU A 27 -10.06 14.51 -1.62
CA LEU A 27 -11.08 15.46 -1.18
C LEU A 27 -10.63 16.91 -1.29
N ARG A 28 -9.31 17.18 -1.23
CA ARG A 28 -8.82 18.55 -1.23
C ARG A 28 -8.25 19.03 -2.55
N THR A 29 -7.97 18.12 -3.49
CA THR A 29 -7.40 18.52 -4.78
C THR A 29 -8.41 19.30 -5.61
N LYS A 30 -7.90 20.22 -6.44
CA LYS A 30 -8.70 20.97 -7.40
C LYS A 30 -8.58 20.39 -8.81
N SER A 31 -7.77 19.35 -8.98
CA SER A 31 -7.60 18.68 -10.27
C SER A 31 -8.56 17.50 -10.35
N TYR A 32 -9.44 17.52 -11.35
CA TYR A 32 -10.40 16.42 -11.52
C TYR A 32 -9.71 15.10 -11.84
N SER A 33 -8.67 15.14 -12.68
CA SER A 33 -7.93 13.92 -13.01
C SER A 33 -7.26 13.32 -11.79
N GLN A 34 -6.69 14.16 -10.92
CA GLN A 34 -6.08 13.72 -9.68
C GLN A 34 -7.13 13.14 -8.71
N HIS A 35 -8.27 13.81 -8.61
CA HIS A 35 -9.40 13.36 -7.79
C HIS A 35 -9.82 11.94 -8.20
N VAL A 36 -9.99 11.69 -9.49
CA VAL A 36 -10.41 10.39 -10.02
C VAL A 36 -9.32 9.32 -9.81
N ALA A 37 -8.07 9.66 -10.09
CA ALA A 37 -6.95 8.72 -9.92
C ALA A 37 -6.81 8.28 -8.46
N LEU A 38 -6.92 9.23 -7.54
CA LEU A 38 -6.81 8.92 -6.11
C LEU A 38 -8.01 8.12 -5.61
N ASN A 39 -9.20 8.37 -6.16
CA ASN A 39 -10.39 7.59 -5.81
C ASN A 39 -10.19 6.10 -6.14
N THR A 40 -9.70 5.81 -7.32
CA THR A 40 -9.41 4.43 -7.73
C THR A 40 -8.39 3.81 -6.78
N PHE A 41 -7.33 4.56 -6.46
CA PHE A 41 -6.28 4.05 -5.59
C PHE A 41 -6.79 3.69 -4.20
N TYR A 42 -7.49 4.62 -3.54
CA TYR A 42 -7.87 4.34 -2.15
C TYR A 42 -8.97 3.28 -2.02
N ASP A 43 -9.81 3.12 -3.05
CA ASP A 43 -10.80 2.05 -3.06
C ASP A 43 -10.15 0.68 -3.24
N GLU A 44 -9.16 0.58 -4.12
CA GLU A 44 -8.56 -0.72 -4.45
C GLU A 44 -7.49 -1.15 -3.45
N VAL A 45 -6.72 -0.21 -2.90
CA VAL A 45 -5.62 -0.57 -2.02
C VAL A 45 -6.10 -1.27 -0.74
N ILE A 46 -7.27 -0.89 -0.23
CA ILE A 46 -7.78 -1.52 0.98
C ILE A 46 -8.22 -2.97 0.73
N GLU A 47 -8.78 -3.25 -0.43
CA GLU A 47 -9.15 -4.62 -0.81
C GLU A 47 -7.91 -5.48 -0.95
N ILE A 48 -6.86 -4.94 -1.56
CA ILE A 48 -5.59 -5.65 -1.71
C ILE A 48 -4.96 -5.91 -0.34
N ALA A 49 -4.96 -4.90 0.53
CA ALA A 49 -4.42 -5.03 1.88
C ALA A 49 -5.15 -6.12 2.67
N ASP A 50 -6.48 -6.18 2.56
CA ASP A 50 -7.27 -7.23 3.20
C ASP A 50 -6.91 -8.61 2.65
N SER A 51 -6.74 -8.73 1.33
CA SER A 51 -6.37 -10.00 0.69
C SER A 51 -4.99 -10.47 1.15
N ILE A 52 -4.02 -9.57 1.22
CA ILE A 52 -2.68 -9.90 1.71
C ILE A 52 -2.75 -10.38 3.16
N THR A 53 -3.48 -9.64 3.99
CA THR A 53 -3.61 -9.96 5.41
C THR A 53 -4.25 -11.33 5.62
N GLU A 54 -5.35 -11.59 4.92
CA GLU A 54 -6.08 -12.85 5.06
C GLU A 54 -5.26 -14.04 4.58
N ALA A 55 -4.56 -13.89 3.45
CA ALA A 55 -3.70 -14.95 2.94
C ALA A 55 -2.55 -15.23 3.91
N TYR A 56 -1.92 -14.19 4.42
CA TYR A 56 -0.85 -14.34 5.40
C TYR A 56 -1.35 -15.03 6.67
N GLN A 57 -2.47 -14.56 7.21
CA GLN A 57 -3.03 -15.13 8.44
C GLN A 57 -3.51 -16.56 8.25
N GLY A 58 -3.99 -16.90 7.05
CA GLY A 58 -4.36 -18.27 6.71
C GLY A 58 -3.17 -19.22 6.73
N ARG A 59 -1.99 -18.72 6.39
CA ARG A 59 -0.76 -19.54 6.35
C ARG A 59 -0.02 -19.56 7.67
N TYR A 60 0.09 -18.41 8.34
CA TYR A 60 1.01 -18.22 9.46
C TYR A 60 0.32 -17.84 10.78
N GLY A 61 -0.98 -17.58 10.77
CA GLY A 61 -1.71 -17.18 11.97
C GLY A 61 -1.91 -15.67 12.05
N ILE A 62 -2.66 -15.24 13.04
CA ILE A 62 -3.09 -13.85 13.20
C ILE A 62 -1.88 -12.93 13.40
N ILE A 63 -1.87 -11.83 12.68
CA ILE A 63 -0.90 -10.76 12.87
C ILE A 63 -1.22 -10.05 14.19
N ASP A 64 -0.25 -10.01 15.12
CA ASP A 64 -0.46 -9.45 16.45
C ASP A 64 -0.80 -7.98 16.43
N ASP A 65 -0.14 -7.22 15.55
CA ASP A 65 -0.29 -5.77 15.54
C ASP A 65 -0.11 -5.22 14.12
N ILE A 66 -1.08 -4.39 13.72
CA ILE A 66 -0.96 -3.54 12.54
C ILE A 66 -0.85 -2.13 13.08
N PRO A 67 0.36 -1.56 13.18
CA PRO A 67 0.52 -0.29 13.87
C PRO A 67 -0.14 0.86 13.14
N MET A 68 -0.57 1.88 13.89
CA MET A 68 -1.03 3.13 13.31
C MET A 68 0.20 4.00 13.06
N LEU A 69 0.51 4.23 11.80
CA LEU A 69 1.67 5.00 11.43
C LEU A 69 1.36 6.49 11.39
N ASP A 70 2.36 7.31 11.73
CA ASP A 70 2.23 8.75 11.65
C ASP A 70 2.23 9.19 10.19
N ALA A 71 1.51 10.28 9.91
CA ALA A 71 1.52 10.86 8.58
C ALA A 71 2.94 11.35 8.22
N PRO A 72 3.36 11.15 6.96
CA PRO A 72 4.66 11.65 6.54
C PRO A 72 4.64 13.19 6.44
N PRO A 73 5.82 13.84 6.36
CA PRO A 73 5.87 15.27 6.10
C PRO A 73 5.12 15.64 4.83
N LYS A 74 4.57 16.85 4.79
CA LYS A 74 3.84 17.33 3.62
C LYS A 74 4.75 17.37 2.38
N ALA A 75 4.23 16.83 1.29
CA ALA A 75 4.91 16.77 -0.01
C ALA A 75 3.85 16.58 -1.08
N PRO A 76 4.17 16.78 -2.36
CA PRO A 76 3.24 16.46 -3.43
C PRO A 76 2.80 15.00 -3.34
N ILE A 77 1.53 14.74 -3.67
CA ILE A 77 0.94 13.41 -3.45
C ILE A 77 1.67 12.31 -4.22
N ASP A 78 2.16 12.59 -5.43
CA ASP A 78 2.92 11.61 -6.19
C ASP A 78 4.22 11.23 -5.47
N LYS A 79 4.90 12.19 -4.86
CA LYS A 79 6.13 11.93 -4.10
C LYS A 79 5.80 11.12 -2.84
N VAL A 80 4.72 11.43 -2.15
CA VAL A 80 4.31 10.69 -0.96
C VAL A 80 4.02 9.23 -1.32
N LEU A 81 3.25 8.99 -2.38
CA LEU A 81 2.93 7.63 -2.80
C LEU A 81 4.16 6.89 -3.29
N GLU A 82 5.10 7.57 -3.96
CA GLU A 82 6.35 6.95 -4.36
C GLU A 82 7.15 6.48 -3.14
N ASP A 83 7.21 7.28 -2.09
CA ASP A 83 7.91 6.89 -0.86
C ASP A 83 7.22 5.72 -0.16
N GLN A 84 5.88 5.71 -0.16
CA GLN A 84 5.11 4.59 0.40
C GLN A 84 5.37 3.30 -0.39
N LEU A 85 5.41 3.39 -1.71
CA LEU A 85 5.74 2.24 -2.56
C LEU A 85 7.12 1.70 -2.24
N ALA A 86 8.11 2.58 -2.06
CA ALA A 86 9.46 2.16 -1.72
C ALA A 86 9.49 1.38 -0.39
N LEU A 87 8.66 1.79 0.59
CA LEU A 87 8.55 1.08 1.86
C LEU A 87 7.94 -0.31 1.65
N VAL A 88 6.90 -0.43 0.85
CA VAL A 88 6.28 -1.73 0.54
C VAL A 88 7.30 -2.66 -0.08
N GLU A 89 8.05 -2.16 -1.06
CA GLU A 89 9.05 -2.97 -1.76
C GLU A 89 10.21 -3.37 -0.83
N LYS A 90 10.57 -2.50 0.11
CA LYS A 90 11.61 -2.81 1.09
C LYS A 90 11.13 -3.85 2.11
N LEU A 91 9.88 -3.76 2.54
CA LEU A 91 9.35 -4.63 3.59
C LEU A 91 8.95 -6.02 3.10
N ARG A 92 8.57 -6.16 1.83
CA ARG A 92 7.93 -7.39 1.34
C ARG A 92 8.77 -8.66 1.56
N TYR A 93 10.07 -8.57 1.37
CA TYR A 93 10.95 -9.74 1.48
C TYR A 93 11.44 -9.96 2.92
N SER A 94 11.26 -8.96 3.78
CA SER A 94 11.47 -9.13 5.22
C SER A 94 10.21 -9.69 5.90
N ALA A 95 9.03 -9.38 5.35
CA ALA A 95 7.76 -9.81 5.90
C ALA A 95 7.49 -11.29 5.64
N VAL A 96 7.81 -11.76 4.44
CA VAL A 96 7.58 -13.15 4.04
C VAL A 96 8.61 -13.53 2.98
N ASP A 97 8.96 -14.82 2.94
CA ASP A 97 9.93 -15.34 1.98
C ASP A 97 9.47 -15.06 0.55
N LYS A 98 10.42 -14.69 -0.30
CA LYS A 98 10.12 -14.42 -1.72
C LYS A 98 9.58 -15.63 -2.46
N THR A 99 9.81 -16.84 -1.94
CA THR A 99 9.28 -18.07 -2.52
C THR A 99 7.83 -18.35 -2.14
N GLU A 100 7.28 -17.59 -1.19
CA GLU A 100 5.86 -17.65 -0.84
C GLU A 100 5.06 -16.87 -1.88
N THR A 101 4.93 -17.44 -3.08
CA THR A 101 4.39 -16.73 -4.24
C THR A 101 2.91 -16.39 -4.10
N SER A 102 2.15 -17.20 -3.38
CA SER A 102 0.73 -16.90 -3.17
C SER A 102 0.50 -15.60 -2.43
N ILE A 103 1.45 -15.20 -1.59
CA ILE A 103 1.38 -13.91 -0.86
C ILE A 103 2.13 -12.85 -1.63
N GLN A 104 3.32 -13.16 -2.16
CA GLN A 104 4.09 -12.19 -2.94
C GLN A 104 3.32 -11.69 -4.17
N ASN A 105 2.54 -12.57 -4.81
CA ASN A 105 1.73 -12.16 -5.96
C ASN A 105 0.63 -11.16 -5.57
N LEU A 106 0.07 -11.26 -4.38
CA LEU A 106 -0.88 -10.26 -3.88
C LEU A 106 -0.19 -8.93 -3.60
N ILE A 107 1.04 -8.98 -3.09
CA ILE A 107 1.83 -7.75 -2.89
C ILE A 107 2.17 -7.14 -4.25
N ASP A 108 2.42 -7.95 -5.28
CA ASP A 108 2.62 -7.45 -6.65
C ASP A 108 1.42 -6.63 -7.12
N GLU A 109 0.20 -7.02 -6.76
CA GLU A 109 -0.99 -6.25 -7.12
C GLU A 109 -0.98 -4.86 -6.48
N ALA A 110 -0.54 -4.78 -5.22
CA ALA A 110 -0.39 -3.49 -4.55
C ALA A 110 0.66 -2.63 -5.26
N VAL A 111 1.80 -3.21 -5.60
CA VAL A 111 2.87 -2.51 -6.32
C VAL A 111 2.34 -1.99 -7.66
N ALA A 112 1.64 -2.83 -8.41
CA ALA A 112 1.08 -2.43 -9.70
C ALA A 112 0.07 -1.30 -9.55
N LEU A 113 -0.73 -1.31 -8.50
CA LEU A 113 -1.68 -0.24 -8.23
C LEU A 113 -0.97 1.09 -7.95
N PHE A 114 0.09 1.09 -7.13
CA PHE A 114 0.91 2.28 -6.91
C PHE A 114 1.47 2.81 -8.23
N LEU A 115 2.04 1.93 -9.04
CA LEU A 115 2.67 2.33 -10.30
C LEU A 115 1.63 2.92 -11.28
N SER A 116 0.47 2.30 -11.40
CA SER A 116 -0.62 2.81 -12.22
C SER A 116 -1.09 4.18 -11.75
N THR A 117 -1.21 4.36 -10.44
CA THR A 117 -1.63 5.63 -9.87
C THR A 117 -0.57 6.72 -10.12
N LEU A 118 0.71 6.39 -9.93
CA LEU A 118 1.79 7.33 -10.22
C LEU A 118 1.81 7.74 -11.69
N TYR A 119 1.57 6.80 -12.60
CA TYR A 119 1.44 7.11 -14.02
C TYR A 119 0.35 8.17 -14.26
N LYS A 120 -0.83 7.94 -13.67
CA LYS A 120 -1.96 8.87 -13.86
C LYS A 120 -1.68 10.24 -13.26
N LEU A 121 -1.11 10.28 -12.06
CA LEU A 121 -0.82 11.54 -11.38
C LEU A 121 0.21 12.40 -12.11
N ARG A 122 1.17 11.75 -12.77
CA ARG A 122 2.31 12.44 -13.40
C ARG A 122 2.09 12.77 -14.87
N ASN A 123 1.19 12.08 -15.53
CA ASN A 123 1.06 12.18 -16.98
C ASN A 123 -0.33 12.58 -17.49
N LEU A 124 -1.36 12.49 -16.66
CA LEU A 124 -2.72 12.81 -17.09
C LEU A 124 -3.22 14.05 -16.34
N SER A 125 -3.89 14.94 -17.08
CA SER A 125 -4.41 16.17 -16.50
C SER A 125 -5.88 16.36 -16.80
#